data_b9821c1128a1ab1468eea5d68441d194
#
_entry.id   b9821c1128a1ab1468eea5d68441d194
#
_cell.length_a   1.000
_cell.length_b   1.000
_cell.length_c   1.000
_cell.angle_alpha   90.00
_cell.angle_beta   90.00
_cell.angle_gamma   90.00
#
_symmetry.space_group_name_H-M   'P 1'
#
loop_
_entity.id
_entity.type
_entity.pdbx_description
1 polymer ?
#
loop_
_entity_poly.entity_id
_entity_poly.type
_entity_poly.pdbx_seq_one_letter_code
_entity_poly.pdbx_strand_id
1 'polypeptide(L)'
;MNPIIRLVYRNLTISINPGFIIWQILFPLIYIFVAGFAYTSLIENVPFGNKDLSYPAFLASGMIGFNIMNSTLISGIIIWNDRRHGMFEQIMSGPYTRSDYILSNIVTIGIIGLVSAGLITAVGLSLIHI
;
A
#
# COMPACT_ATOMS: atom_id res chain seq x y z
N MET A 1 4.60 16.80 -22.21
CA MET A 1 4.15 16.07 -21.00
C MET A 1 5.39 15.72 -20.20
N ASN A 2 5.40 16.05 -18.90
CA ASN A 2 6.56 15.85 -18.03
C ASN A 2 7.00 14.36 -18.05
N PRO A 3 8.30 14.05 -18.21
CA PRO A 3 8.81 12.69 -18.25
C PRO A 3 8.40 11.85 -17.03
N ILE A 4 8.39 12.45 -15.85
CA ILE A 4 7.96 11.77 -14.61
C ILE A 4 6.51 11.30 -14.72
N ILE A 5 5.59 12.14 -15.24
CA ILE A 5 4.17 11.79 -15.36
C ILE A 5 3.97 10.59 -16.29
N ARG A 6 4.72 10.52 -17.38
CA ARG A 6 4.67 9.36 -18.30
C ARG A 6 5.11 8.06 -17.62
N LEU A 7 6.19 8.14 -16.86
CA LEU A 7 6.70 6.98 -16.12
C LEU A 7 5.74 6.57 -14.99
N VAL A 8 5.16 7.53 -14.28
CA VAL A 8 4.12 7.25 -13.25
C VAL A 8 2.92 6.57 -13.88
N TYR A 9 2.43 7.06 -15.02
CA TYR A 9 1.32 6.43 -15.72
C TYR A 9 1.63 5.00 -16.16
N ARG A 10 2.83 4.76 -16.73
CA ARG A 10 3.31 3.42 -17.07
C ARG A 10 3.33 2.51 -15.83
N ASN A 11 3.94 2.99 -14.75
CA ASN A 11 4.09 2.21 -13.51
C ASN A 11 2.74 1.89 -12.88
N LEU A 12 1.81 2.84 -12.86
CA LEU A 12 0.43 2.59 -12.42
C LEU A 12 -0.25 1.53 -13.28
N THR A 13 -0.14 1.63 -14.61
CA THR A 13 -0.75 0.66 -15.53
C THR A 13 -0.21 -0.76 -15.33
N ILE A 14 1.10 -0.90 -15.07
CA ILE A 14 1.73 -2.19 -14.77
C ILE A 14 1.31 -2.68 -13.39
N SER A 15 1.22 -1.79 -12.41
CA SER A 15 0.84 -2.12 -11.03
C SER A 15 -0.65 -2.41 -10.87
N ILE A 16 -1.51 -1.95 -11.78
CA ILE A 16 -2.95 -2.27 -11.83
C ILE A 16 -3.17 -3.70 -12.36
N ASN A 17 -2.44 -4.66 -11.80
CA ASN A 17 -2.81 -6.06 -11.93
C ASN A 17 -3.96 -6.34 -10.94
N PRO A 18 -5.13 -6.81 -11.41
CA PRO A 18 -6.28 -7.07 -10.55
C PRO A 18 -5.96 -7.94 -9.35
N GLY A 19 -5.17 -9.00 -9.56
CA GLY A 19 -4.75 -9.89 -8.46
C GLY A 19 -3.91 -9.19 -7.40
N PHE A 20 -3.05 -8.26 -7.80
CA PHE A 20 -2.23 -7.48 -6.87
C PHE A 20 -3.08 -6.52 -6.04
N ILE A 21 -4.00 -5.78 -6.67
CA ILE A 21 -4.88 -4.84 -5.98
C ILE A 21 -5.81 -5.56 -5.01
N ILE A 22 -6.40 -6.68 -5.46
CA ILE A 22 -7.25 -7.52 -4.60
C ILE A 22 -6.45 -7.98 -3.39
N TRP A 23 -5.25 -8.50 -3.57
CA TRP A 23 -4.39 -8.94 -2.47
C TRP A 23 -4.02 -7.81 -1.50
N GLN A 24 -3.65 -6.65 -2.04
CA GLN A 24 -3.27 -5.47 -1.27
C GLN A 24 -4.37 -4.95 -0.35
N ILE A 25 -5.63 -5.08 -0.77
CA ILE A 25 -6.80 -4.63 -0.01
C ILE A 25 -7.38 -5.77 0.84
N LEU A 26 -7.53 -6.94 0.24
CA LEU A 26 -8.21 -8.07 0.87
C LEU A 26 -7.44 -8.62 2.07
N PHE A 27 -6.11 -8.70 1.98
CA PHE A 27 -5.28 -9.23 3.05
C PHE A 27 -5.43 -8.42 4.36
N PRO A 28 -5.24 -7.08 4.38
CA PRO A 28 -5.49 -6.29 5.58
C PRO A 28 -6.91 -6.42 6.11
N LEU A 29 -7.90 -6.45 5.24
CA LEU A 29 -9.31 -6.57 5.64
C LEU A 29 -9.61 -7.92 6.29
N ILE A 30 -9.16 -9.01 5.69
CA ILE A 30 -9.31 -10.35 6.28
C ILE A 30 -8.62 -10.39 7.66
N TYR A 31 -7.42 -9.81 7.75
CA TYR A 31 -6.69 -9.80 9.01
C TYR A 31 -7.42 -9.00 10.09
N ILE A 32 -7.92 -7.81 9.78
CA ILE A 32 -8.71 -7.00 10.71
C ILE A 32 -9.98 -7.76 11.13
N PHE A 33 -10.66 -8.41 10.17
CA PHE A 33 -11.87 -9.17 10.46
C PHE A 33 -11.57 -10.36 11.37
N VAL A 34 -10.67 -11.25 10.94
CA VAL A 34 -10.38 -12.51 11.65
C VAL A 34 -9.71 -12.22 13.00
N ALA A 35 -8.62 -11.47 13.03
CA ALA A 35 -7.92 -11.18 14.26
C ALA A 35 -8.69 -10.16 15.12
N GLY A 36 -9.34 -9.17 14.53
CA GLY A 36 -10.15 -8.21 15.26
C GLY A 36 -11.26 -8.89 16.05
N PHE A 37 -12.04 -9.76 15.44
CA PHE A 37 -13.11 -10.48 16.13
C PHE A 37 -12.58 -11.57 17.09
N ALA A 38 -11.54 -12.32 16.71
CA ALA A 38 -11.00 -13.38 17.54
C ALA A 38 -10.42 -12.85 18.85
N TYR A 39 -9.77 -11.69 18.83
CA TYR A 39 -9.11 -11.14 20.01
C TYR A 39 -9.97 -10.13 20.79
N THR A 40 -11.06 -9.63 20.24
CA THR A 40 -11.97 -8.70 20.97
C THR A 40 -12.55 -9.34 22.23
N SER A 41 -12.78 -10.65 22.24
CA SER A 41 -13.25 -11.38 23.42
C SER A 41 -12.19 -11.52 24.53
N LEU A 42 -10.91 -11.36 24.20
CA LEU A 42 -9.79 -11.47 25.12
C LEU A 42 -9.24 -10.11 25.54
N ILE A 43 -9.31 -9.13 24.64
CA ILE A 43 -8.77 -7.79 24.80
C ILE A 43 -9.87 -6.80 24.42
N GLU A 44 -10.64 -6.34 25.41
CA GLU A 44 -11.73 -5.39 25.17
C GLU A 44 -11.20 -4.02 24.73
N ASN A 45 -10.19 -3.51 25.42
CA ASN A 45 -9.63 -2.18 25.20
C ASN A 45 -8.11 -2.18 25.30
N VAL A 46 -7.49 -1.36 24.47
CA VAL A 46 -6.04 -1.10 24.48
C VAL A 46 -5.81 0.31 25.02
N PRO A 47 -5.07 0.48 26.13
CA PRO A 47 -4.78 1.79 26.67
C PRO A 47 -3.89 2.59 25.69
N PHE A 48 -4.36 3.73 25.25
CA PHE A 48 -3.64 4.64 24.36
C PHE A 48 -3.64 6.07 24.92
N GLY A 49 -2.62 6.42 25.65
CA GLY A 49 -2.54 7.70 26.35
C GLY A 49 -3.64 7.84 27.42
N ASN A 50 -4.50 8.85 27.28
CA ASN A 50 -5.63 9.10 28.20
C ASN A 50 -6.97 8.53 27.69
N LYS A 51 -6.95 7.69 26.65
CA LYS A 51 -8.16 7.09 26.06
C LYS A 51 -7.95 5.60 25.86
N ASP A 52 -9.05 4.86 25.98
CA ASP A 52 -9.09 3.46 25.63
C ASP A 52 -9.54 3.32 24.18
N LEU A 53 -8.77 2.59 23.38
CA LEU A 53 -9.12 2.25 22.00
C LEU A 53 -9.67 0.83 21.96
N SER A 54 -10.72 0.60 21.20
CA SER A 54 -11.17 -0.77 20.91
C SER A 54 -10.07 -1.51 20.15
N TYR A 55 -9.92 -2.81 20.43
CA TYR A 55 -8.90 -3.63 19.80
C TYR A 55 -8.94 -3.59 18.24
N PRO A 56 -10.11 -3.64 17.57
CA PRO A 56 -10.18 -3.50 16.12
C PRO A 56 -9.65 -2.17 15.59
N ALA A 57 -9.87 -1.06 16.32
CA ALA A 57 -9.34 0.25 15.92
C ALA A 57 -7.81 0.33 16.01
N PHE A 58 -7.25 -0.24 17.08
CA PHE A 58 -5.81 -0.38 17.25
C PHE A 58 -5.20 -1.24 16.13
N LEU A 59 -5.83 -2.38 15.85
CA LEU A 59 -5.38 -3.30 14.80
C LEU A 59 -5.44 -2.65 13.40
N ALA A 60 -6.51 -1.91 13.10
CA ALA A 60 -6.65 -1.19 11.83
C ALA A 60 -5.52 -0.18 11.61
N SER A 61 -5.13 0.57 12.65
CA SER A 61 -4.01 1.51 12.55
C SER A 61 -2.68 0.82 12.27
N GLY A 62 -2.43 -0.33 12.90
CA GLY A 62 -1.26 -1.17 12.65
C GLY A 62 -1.23 -1.73 11.23
N MET A 63 -2.39 -2.14 10.71
CA MET A 63 -2.52 -2.66 9.34
C MET A 63 -2.30 -1.60 8.27
N ILE A 64 -2.62 -0.33 8.53
CA ILE A 64 -2.26 0.78 7.63
C ILE A 64 -0.73 0.90 7.53
N GLY A 65 -0.03 0.91 8.66
CA GLY A 65 1.43 0.96 8.68
C GLY A 65 2.07 -0.23 7.97
N PHE A 66 1.58 -1.44 8.23
CA PHE A 66 2.02 -2.66 7.56
C PHE A 66 1.80 -2.61 6.05
N ASN A 67 0.64 -2.10 5.60
CA ASN A 67 0.32 -1.96 4.18
C ASN A 67 1.27 -0.99 3.47
N ILE A 68 1.61 0.14 4.08
CA ILE A 68 2.57 1.10 3.53
C ILE A 68 3.96 0.45 3.41
N MET A 69 4.40 -0.24 4.44
CA MET A 69 5.67 -0.97 4.43
C MET A 69 5.70 -2.02 3.32
N ASN A 70 4.65 -2.82 3.19
CA ASN A 70 4.53 -3.84 2.15
C ASN A 70 4.53 -3.25 0.74
N SER A 71 3.83 -2.14 0.52
CA SER A 71 3.84 -1.41 -0.76
C SER A 71 5.26 -0.97 -1.15
N THR A 72 6.05 -0.55 -0.18
CA THR A 72 7.45 -0.13 -0.40
C THR A 72 8.33 -1.31 -0.81
N LEU A 73 8.16 -2.47 -0.20
CA LEU A 73 8.88 -3.70 -0.58
C LEU A 73 8.56 -4.12 -2.02
N ILE A 74 7.29 -4.04 -2.40
CA ILE A 74 6.85 -4.37 -3.76
C ILE A 74 7.47 -3.45 -4.80
N SER A 75 7.67 -2.18 -4.48
CA SER A 75 8.43 -1.27 -5.33
C SER A 75 9.84 -1.76 -5.63
N GLY A 76 10.54 -2.25 -4.63
CA GLY A 76 11.86 -2.84 -4.82
C GLY A 76 11.83 -4.00 -5.82
N ILE A 77 10.77 -4.82 -5.76
CA ILE A 77 10.56 -5.94 -6.69
C ILE A 77 10.32 -5.44 -8.12
N ILE A 78 9.55 -4.37 -8.31
CA ILE A 78 9.30 -3.77 -9.63
C ILE A 78 10.62 -3.27 -10.24
N ILE A 79 11.44 -2.54 -9.47
CA ILE A 79 12.73 -2.05 -9.93
C ILE A 79 13.67 -3.22 -10.29
N TRP A 80 13.67 -4.27 -9.48
CA TRP A 80 14.46 -5.46 -9.73
C TRP A 80 14.01 -6.19 -11.01
N ASN A 81 12.69 -6.33 -11.22
CA ASN A 81 12.12 -6.92 -12.43
C ASN A 81 12.44 -6.10 -13.68
N ASP A 82 12.31 -4.78 -13.62
CA ASP A 82 12.66 -3.90 -14.72
C ASP A 82 14.14 -4.09 -15.14
N ARG A 83 15.05 -4.22 -14.19
CA ARG A 83 16.47 -4.50 -14.46
C ARG A 83 16.68 -5.89 -15.05
N ARG A 84 16.03 -6.90 -14.46
CA ARG A 84 16.20 -8.30 -14.90
C ARG A 84 15.73 -8.53 -16.34
N HIS A 85 14.69 -7.82 -16.77
CA HIS A 85 14.11 -7.98 -18.11
C HIS A 85 14.60 -6.93 -19.13
N GLY A 86 15.62 -6.15 -18.80
CA GLY A 86 16.18 -5.14 -19.71
C GLY A 86 15.27 -3.91 -19.95
N MET A 87 14.17 -3.80 -19.20
CA MET A 87 13.25 -2.65 -19.30
C MET A 87 13.90 -1.36 -18.82
N PHE A 88 14.77 -1.49 -17.80
CA PHE A 88 15.50 -0.33 -17.28
C PHE A 88 16.42 0.27 -18.34
N GLU A 89 17.17 -0.54 -19.08
CA GLU A 89 18.08 -0.10 -20.15
C GLU A 89 17.28 0.51 -21.30
N GLN A 90 16.13 -0.07 -21.63
CA GLN A 90 15.24 0.46 -22.65
C GLN A 90 14.68 1.84 -22.26
N ILE A 91 14.32 2.05 -20.99
CA ILE A 91 13.87 3.36 -20.49
C ILE A 91 15.03 4.37 -20.54
N MET A 92 16.24 3.95 -20.14
CA MET A 92 17.43 4.80 -20.10
C MET A 92 17.97 5.14 -21.51
N SER A 93 17.61 4.39 -22.55
CA SER A 93 17.91 4.74 -23.94
C SER A 93 16.99 5.85 -24.49
N GLY A 94 15.90 6.16 -23.78
CA GLY A 94 14.99 7.24 -24.09
C GLY A 94 15.37 8.57 -23.40
N PRO A 95 14.50 9.61 -23.52
CA PRO A 95 14.76 10.94 -22.95
C PRO A 95 14.45 10.99 -21.44
N TYR A 96 14.84 9.96 -20.68
CA TYR A 96 14.58 9.85 -19.24
C TYR A 96 15.88 9.81 -18.47
N THR A 97 15.90 10.47 -17.30
CA THR A 97 17.02 10.41 -16.38
C THR A 97 16.79 9.33 -15.30
N ARG A 98 17.87 8.90 -14.65
CA ARG A 98 17.79 7.97 -13.52
C ARG A 98 16.94 8.54 -12.37
N SER A 99 17.00 9.85 -12.17
CA SER A 99 16.20 10.56 -11.18
C SER A 99 14.71 10.52 -11.51
N ASP A 100 14.32 10.71 -12.78
CA ASP A 100 12.94 10.62 -13.23
C ASP A 100 12.37 9.22 -12.98
N TYR A 101 13.19 8.20 -13.22
CA TYR A 101 12.80 6.80 -12.98
C TYR A 101 12.55 6.53 -11.49
N ILE A 102 13.48 6.93 -10.61
CA ILE A 102 13.34 6.73 -9.16
C ILE A 102 12.16 7.53 -8.61
N LEU A 103 12.05 8.82 -8.98
CA LEU A 103 10.96 9.68 -8.52
C LEU A 103 9.60 9.15 -8.99
N SER A 104 9.49 8.67 -10.22
CA SER A 104 8.24 8.09 -10.72
C SER A 104 7.82 6.84 -9.92
N ASN A 105 8.76 6.00 -9.52
CA ASN A 105 8.47 4.85 -8.66
C ASN A 105 8.00 5.30 -7.27
N ILE A 106 8.69 6.25 -6.63
CA ILE A 106 8.29 6.78 -5.33
C ILE A 106 6.87 7.38 -5.38
N VAL A 107 6.58 8.18 -6.40
CA VAL A 107 5.24 8.79 -6.58
C VAL A 107 4.19 7.72 -6.81
N THR A 108 4.46 6.72 -7.65
CA THR A 108 3.53 5.61 -7.93
C THR A 108 3.16 4.87 -6.65
N ILE A 109 4.14 4.54 -5.82
CA ILE A 109 3.90 3.82 -4.56
C ILE A 109 3.18 4.70 -3.56
N GLY A 110 3.54 5.98 -3.49
CA GLY A 110 2.83 6.94 -2.67
C GLY A 110 1.33 6.99 -3.01
N ILE A 111 0.98 7.01 -4.29
CA ILE A 111 -0.41 6.99 -4.76
C ILE A 111 -1.10 5.68 -4.34
N ILE A 112 -0.48 4.53 -4.64
CA ILE A 112 -1.05 3.21 -4.29
C ILE A 112 -1.21 3.08 -2.77
N GLY A 113 -0.21 3.49 -2.00
CA GLY A 113 -0.24 3.45 -0.53
C GLY A 113 -1.34 4.34 0.06
N LEU A 114 -1.52 5.57 -0.45
CA LEU A 114 -2.57 6.47 -0.01
C LEU A 114 -3.97 5.94 -0.33
N VAL A 115 -4.17 5.43 -1.53
CA VAL A 115 -5.47 4.81 -1.92
C VAL A 115 -5.78 3.61 -1.03
N SER A 116 -4.81 2.72 -0.82
CA SER A 116 -4.98 1.55 0.04
C SER A 116 -5.25 1.94 1.50
N ALA A 117 -4.49 2.88 2.05
CA ALA A 117 -4.71 3.38 3.41
C ALA A 117 -6.09 4.03 3.57
N GLY A 118 -6.54 4.80 2.58
CA GLY A 118 -7.87 5.39 2.57
C GLY A 118 -8.98 4.34 2.59
N LEU A 119 -8.86 3.29 1.79
CA LEU A 119 -9.82 2.19 1.76
C LEU A 119 -9.84 1.40 3.08
N ILE A 120 -8.67 1.07 3.64
CA ILE A 120 -8.59 0.38 4.93
C ILE A 120 -9.20 1.24 6.05
N THR A 121 -8.93 2.55 6.04
CA THR A 121 -9.51 3.49 7.00
C THR A 121 -11.03 3.56 6.87
N ALA A 122 -11.55 3.67 5.66
CA ALA A 122 -13.00 3.73 5.41
C ALA A 122 -13.71 2.46 5.91
N VAL A 123 -13.16 1.29 5.63
CA VAL A 123 -13.71 0.02 6.12
C VAL A 123 -13.54 -0.11 7.64
N GLY A 124 -12.38 0.25 8.18
CA GLY A 124 -12.14 0.23 9.63
C GLY A 124 -13.12 1.12 10.39
N LEU A 125 -13.39 2.33 9.91
CA LEU A 125 -14.39 3.23 10.49
C LEU A 125 -15.81 2.65 10.38
N SER A 126 -16.16 2.03 9.25
CA SER A 126 -17.44 1.35 9.08
C SER A 126 -17.64 0.23 10.10
N LEU A 127 -16.59 -0.55 10.40
CA LEU A 127 -16.65 -1.62 11.40
C LEU A 127 -16.73 -1.11 12.85
N ILE A 128 -16.22 0.08 13.14
CA ILE A 128 -16.30 0.69 14.47
C ILE A 128 -17.69 1.28 14.72
N HIS A 129 -18.44 1.64 13.67
CA HIS A 129 -19.79 2.20 13.76
C HIS A 129 -20.90 1.13 13.80
N ILE A 130 -20.58 -0.13 13.64
CA ILE A 130 -21.51 -1.26 13.80
C ILE A 130 -21.32 -1.88 15.17
#